data_4df94baf6a495b27c4a82596b8774293
#
_entry.id   4df94baf6a495b27c4a82596b8774293
#
_cell.length_a   1.000
_cell.length_b   1.000
_cell.length_c   1.000
_cell.angle_alpha   90.00
_cell.angle_beta   90.00
_cell.angle_gamma   90.00
#
_symmetry.space_group_name_H-M   'P 1'
#
loop_
_entity.id
_entity.type
_entity.pdbx_description
1 polymer ?
#
loop_
_entity_poly.entity_id
_entity_poly.type
_entity_poly.pdbx_seq_one_letter_code
_entity_poly.pdbx_strand_id
1 'polypeptide(L)'
;VTGVQTCALPIFFKNTTPKGSQTQDPFWDQTAAMLLKALVCYLHYEAPPDEQNFPMVMEMIRSGDVKEDNEEYQSVLDELFERLEAKNPEHIALKYYRAYHSGSAKTLKSIQISLVSRLEKFNLDSLAGITQIDEMELESIGEKKTAVFAVIPDNDSSFNFIVGMLYTQLFQQLYY
;
A
#
# COMPACT_ATOMS: atom_id res chain seq x y z
N VAL A 1 15.43 7.68 -2.05
CA VAL A 1 15.04 6.49 -1.29
C VAL A 1 14.05 6.83 -0.16
N THR A 2 14.20 7.96 0.52
CA THR A 2 13.29 8.41 1.59
C THR A 2 11.96 9.00 1.08
N GLY A 3 11.88 9.41 -0.18
CA GLY A 3 10.69 10.07 -0.76
C GLY A 3 9.48 9.14 -0.93
N VAL A 4 9.67 7.91 -1.41
CA VAL A 4 8.58 6.95 -1.65
C VAL A 4 7.87 6.54 -0.35
N GLN A 5 8.63 6.35 0.73
CA GLN A 5 8.09 5.90 2.01
C GLN A 5 7.28 6.96 2.76
N THR A 6 7.64 8.24 2.60
CA THR A 6 7.01 9.32 3.38
C THR A 6 5.76 9.89 2.71
N CYS A 7 5.67 9.81 1.39
CA CYS A 7 4.68 10.54 0.61
C CYS A 7 3.58 9.66 0.00
N ALA A 8 3.92 8.50 -0.57
CA ALA A 8 2.95 7.68 -1.30
C ALA A 8 1.83 7.11 -0.40
N LEU A 9 2.15 6.65 0.80
CA LEU A 9 1.20 6.00 1.69
C LEU A 9 0.19 6.96 2.34
N PRO A 10 0.59 8.14 2.88
CA PRO A 10 -0.37 9.16 3.32
C PRO A 10 -1.30 9.62 2.20
N ILE A 11 -0.78 9.74 0.98
CA ILE A 11 -1.56 10.08 -0.22
C ILE A 11 -2.58 8.99 -0.50
N PHE A 12 -2.17 7.73 -0.48
CA PHE A 12 -3.05 6.59 -0.66
C PHE A 12 -4.22 6.63 0.34
N PHE A 13 -3.96 6.69 1.65
CA PHE A 13 -5.00 6.72 2.68
C PHE A 13 -5.91 7.94 2.53
N LYS A 14 -5.36 9.13 2.24
CA LYS A 14 -6.14 10.34 2.02
C LYS A 14 -7.11 10.23 0.83
N ASN A 15 -6.67 9.62 -0.26
CA ASN A 15 -7.46 9.51 -1.49
C ASN A 15 -8.41 8.31 -1.50
N THR A 16 -8.18 7.27 -0.68
CA THR A 16 -9.05 6.10 -0.58
C THR A 16 -10.06 6.18 0.57
N THR A 17 -9.98 7.18 1.44
CA THR A 17 -10.98 7.41 2.50
C THR A 17 -12.27 7.97 1.90
N PRO A 18 -13.44 7.34 2.13
CA PRO A 18 -14.72 7.82 1.62
C PRO A 18 -15.03 9.23 2.14
N LYS A 19 -15.40 10.14 1.23
CA LYS A 19 -15.83 11.50 1.62
C LYS A 19 -17.11 11.41 2.43
N GLY A 20 -17.09 11.94 3.67
CA GLY A 20 -18.28 11.96 4.55
C GLY A 20 -18.31 10.80 5.57
N SER A 21 -17.36 9.89 5.59
CA SER A 21 -17.20 8.99 6.73
C SER A 21 -16.71 9.82 7.93
N GLN A 22 -17.64 10.14 8.83
CA GLN A 22 -17.27 10.75 10.11
C GLN A 22 -16.38 9.76 10.87
N THR A 23 -15.20 10.23 11.19
CA THR A 23 -14.29 9.73 12.25
C THR A 23 -14.46 8.26 12.62
N GLN A 24 -13.99 7.35 11.80
CA GLN A 24 -13.44 6.11 12.33
C GLN A 24 -12.28 6.52 13.24
N ASP A 25 -12.17 5.85 14.39
CA ASP A 25 -11.05 6.04 15.30
C ASP A 25 -9.74 6.04 14.49
N PRO A 26 -8.90 7.08 14.58
CA PRO A 26 -7.63 7.17 13.86
C PRO A 26 -6.73 5.95 14.05
N PHE A 27 -6.96 5.18 15.10
CA PHE A 27 -6.26 3.93 15.39
C PHE A 27 -6.33 2.94 14.22
N TRP A 28 -7.52 2.73 13.64
CA TRP A 28 -7.70 1.75 12.55
C TRP A 28 -6.96 2.15 11.29
N ASP A 29 -6.98 3.44 10.96
CA ASP A 29 -6.26 3.97 9.80
C ASP A 29 -4.74 3.90 9.99
N GLN A 30 -4.25 4.22 11.18
CA GLN A 30 -2.83 4.18 11.49
C GLN A 30 -2.30 2.76 11.49
N THR A 31 -3.02 1.81 12.08
CA THR A 31 -2.58 0.39 12.13
C THR A 31 -2.66 -0.28 10.76
N ALA A 32 -3.70 0.00 9.96
CA ALA A 32 -3.76 -0.45 8.57
C ALA A 32 -2.62 0.16 7.73
N ALA A 33 -2.26 1.42 7.98
CA ALA A 33 -1.10 2.05 7.34
C ALA A 33 0.23 1.41 7.74
N MET A 34 0.36 0.92 8.98
CA MET A 34 1.57 0.20 9.42
C MET A 34 1.73 -1.12 8.65
N LEU A 35 0.66 -1.92 8.54
CA LEU A 35 0.70 -3.14 7.74
C LEU A 35 1.05 -2.83 6.28
N LEU A 36 0.37 -1.89 5.64
CA LEU A 36 0.68 -1.52 4.25
C LEU A 36 2.12 -1.05 4.08
N LYS A 37 2.66 -0.25 5.03
CA LYS A 37 4.07 0.17 5.01
C LYS A 37 5.02 -1.01 5.10
N ALA A 38 4.73 -1.99 5.97
CA ALA A 38 5.55 -3.19 6.09
C ALA A 38 5.64 -3.93 4.75
N LEU A 39 4.48 -4.16 4.09
CA LEU A 39 4.41 -4.88 2.82
C LEU A 39 5.10 -4.13 1.69
N VAL A 40 4.82 -2.82 1.54
CA VAL A 40 5.44 -1.99 0.50
C VAL A 40 6.96 -1.90 0.70
N CYS A 41 7.43 -1.73 1.94
CA CYS A 41 8.87 -1.73 2.21
C CYS A 41 9.51 -3.09 1.94
N TYR A 42 8.82 -4.19 2.27
CA TYR A 42 9.31 -5.53 1.93
C TYR A 42 9.47 -5.69 0.42
N LEU A 43 8.43 -5.42 -0.37
CA LEU A 43 8.47 -5.54 -1.82
C LEU A 43 9.54 -4.63 -2.44
N HIS A 44 9.65 -3.40 -1.98
CA HIS A 44 10.61 -2.43 -2.53
C HIS A 44 12.08 -2.85 -2.33
N TYR A 45 12.42 -3.47 -1.20
CA TYR A 45 13.81 -3.79 -0.88
C TYR A 45 14.22 -5.24 -1.14
N GLU A 46 13.27 -6.16 -1.08
CA GLU A 46 13.55 -7.60 -1.11
C GLU A 46 12.99 -8.30 -2.35
N ALA A 47 11.95 -7.76 -2.99
CA ALA A 47 11.32 -8.37 -4.16
C ALA A 47 11.93 -7.87 -5.47
N PRO A 48 11.91 -8.71 -6.53
CA PRO A 48 12.29 -8.29 -7.87
C PRO A 48 11.34 -7.20 -8.41
N PRO A 49 11.78 -6.36 -9.38
CA PRO A 49 11.00 -5.21 -9.86
C PRO A 49 9.60 -5.55 -10.40
N ASP A 50 9.43 -6.70 -11.00
CA ASP A 50 8.16 -7.20 -11.55
C ASP A 50 7.13 -7.57 -10.47
N GLU A 51 7.57 -7.79 -9.24
CA GLU A 51 6.71 -8.03 -8.07
C GLU A 51 6.43 -6.75 -7.24
N GLN A 52 7.07 -5.62 -7.55
CA GLN A 52 6.90 -4.36 -6.82
C GLN A 52 5.63 -3.61 -7.24
N ASN A 53 4.46 -4.24 -7.07
CA ASN A 53 3.17 -3.72 -7.52
C ASN A 53 2.03 -3.99 -6.52
N PHE A 54 0.87 -3.34 -6.72
CA PHE A 54 -0.30 -3.53 -5.84
C PHE A 54 -0.91 -4.93 -5.86
N PRO A 55 -1.00 -5.64 -6.99
CA PRO A 55 -1.41 -7.05 -7.00
C PRO A 55 -0.60 -7.91 -6.04
N MET A 56 0.72 -7.73 -5.98
CA MET A 56 1.58 -8.47 -5.05
C MET A 56 1.31 -8.08 -3.59
N VAL A 57 1.05 -6.80 -3.30
CA VAL A 57 0.60 -6.37 -1.95
C VAL A 57 -0.65 -7.12 -1.53
N MET A 58 -1.63 -7.25 -2.42
CA MET A 58 -2.87 -8.00 -2.14
C MET A 58 -2.62 -9.48 -1.88
N GLU A 59 -1.72 -10.09 -2.64
CA GLU A 59 -1.33 -11.50 -2.44
C GLU A 59 -0.66 -11.70 -1.07
N MET A 60 0.24 -10.81 -0.69
CA MET A 60 0.87 -10.83 0.63
C MET A 60 -0.17 -10.71 1.76
N ILE A 61 -1.17 -9.82 1.63
CA ILE A 61 -2.24 -9.71 2.63
C ILE A 61 -3.04 -11.01 2.73
N ARG A 62 -3.36 -11.65 1.61
CA ARG A 62 -4.06 -12.95 1.58
C ARG A 62 -3.24 -14.07 2.22
N SER A 63 -1.92 -14.06 2.02
CA SER A 63 -1.01 -15.04 2.63
C SER A 63 -0.87 -14.86 4.15
N GLY A 64 -1.25 -13.70 4.68
CA GLY A 64 -1.19 -13.32 6.09
C GLY A 64 -2.48 -13.65 6.87
N ASP A 65 -3.16 -14.75 6.58
CA ASP A 65 -4.41 -15.09 7.28
C ASP A 65 -4.19 -15.23 8.79
N VAL A 66 -5.08 -14.61 9.57
CA VAL A 66 -5.04 -14.63 11.04
C VAL A 66 -6.15 -15.53 11.55
N LYS A 67 -5.80 -16.53 12.39
CA LYS A 67 -6.77 -17.41 13.05
C LYS A 67 -7.04 -16.93 14.47
N GLU A 68 -8.28 -16.50 14.73
CA GLU A 68 -8.70 -16.01 16.05
C GLU A 68 -8.69 -17.10 17.13
N ASP A 69 -8.88 -18.36 16.72
CA ASP A 69 -8.97 -19.52 17.63
C ASP A 69 -7.60 -20.12 17.97
N ASN A 70 -6.52 -19.66 17.36
CA ASN A 70 -5.18 -20.19 17.56
C ASN A 70 -4.14 -19.07 17.54
N GLU A 71 -3.75 -18.59 18.70
CA GLU A 71 -2.74 -17.53 18.86
C GLU A 71 -1.32 -17.97 18.47
N GLU A 72 -1.06 -19.28 18.42
CA GLU A 72 0.24 -19.81 17.98
C GLU A 72 0.31 -20.06 16.47
N TYR A 73 -0.79 -19.76 15.74
CA TYR A 73 -0.81 -19.95 14.30
C TYR A 73 0.09 -18.92 13.60
N GLN A 74 1.04 -19.43 12.86
CA GLN A 74 1.90 -18.63 11.97
C GLN A 74 1.39 -18.72 10.53
N SER A 75 1.15 -17.58 9.93
CA SER A 75 0.80 -17.48 8.51
C SER A 75 2.05 -17.52 7.63
N VAL A 76 1.87 -17.72 6.33
CA VAL A 76 2.97 -17.64 5.36
C VAL A 76 3.64 -16.26 5.37
N LEU A 77 2.86 -15.21 5.65
CA LEU A 77 3.39 -13.85 5.80
C LEU A 77 4.28 -13.73 7.04
N ASP A 78 3.90 -14.35 8.17
CA ASP A 78 4.71 -14.35 9.39
C ASP A 78 6.06 -15.03 9.13
N GLU A 79 6.06 -16.19 8.49
CA GLU A 79 7.29 -16.90 8.12
C GLU A 79 8.19 -16.07 7.20
N LEU A 80 7.59 -15.29 6.28
CA LEU A 80 8.33 -14.42 5.38
C LEU A 80 9.08 -13.32 6.15
N PHE A 81 8.41 -12.70 7.14
CA PHE A 81 9.01 -11.66 7.98
C PHE A 81 10.01 -12.23 8.98
N GLU A 82 9.82 -13.45 9.48
CA GLU A 82 10.81 -14.14 10.32
C GLU A 82 12.11 -14.43 9.53
N ARG A 83 11.99 -14.87 8.27
CA ARG A 83 13.18 -15.05 7.39
C ARG A 83 13.90 -13.73 7.14
N LEU A 84 13.14 -12.63 6.95
CA LEU A 84 13.72 -11.30 6.81
C LEU A 84 14.43 -10.87 8.10
N GLU A 85 13.87 -11.14 9.27
CA GLU A 85 14.46 -10.83 10.57
C GLU A 85 15.77 -11.58 10.78
N ALA A 86 15.82 -12.87 10.42
CA ALA A 86 17.04 -13.66 10.48
C ALA A 86 18.14 -13.15 9.53
N LYS A 87 17.77 -12.57 8.37
CA LYS A 87 18.70 -12.01 7.38
C LYS A 87 19.17 -10.60 7.75
N ASN A 88 18.25 -9.73 8.20
CA ASN A 88 18.50 -8.32 8.50
C ASN A 88 17.56 -7.83 9.62
N PRO A 89 17.93 -7.96 10.90
CA PRO A 89 17.08 -7.59 12.05
C PRO A 89 16.67 -6.12 12.10
N GLU A 90 17.44 -5.22 11.46
CA GLU A 90 17.22 -3.77 11.42
C GLU A 90 16.45 -3.31 10.19
N HIS A 91 15.91 -4.25 9.40
CA HIS A 91 15.18 -3.91 8.19
C HIS A 91 13.94 -3.04 8.48
N ILE A 92 13.74 -1.98 7.69
CA ILE A 92 12.65 -1.02 7.91
C ILE A 92 11.25 -1.66 7.88
N ALA A 93 11.03 -2.68 7.04
CA ALA A 93 9.76 -3.40 6.96
C ALA A 93 9.43 -4.11 8.28
N LEU A 94 10.42 -4.67 8.99
CA LEU A 94 10.24 -5.32 10.29
C LEU A 94 9.74 -4.36 11.35
N LYS A 95 10.23 -3.11 11.35
CA LYS A 95 9.77 -2.08 12.29
C LYS A 95 8.25 -1.88 12.21
N TYR A 96 7.73 -1.80 10.99
CA TYR A 96 6.29 -1.62 10.76
C TYR A 96 5.50 -2.91 10.99
N TYR A 97 6.07 -4.06 10.61
CA TYR A 97 5.44 -5.36 10.82
C TYR A 97 5.29 -5.70 12.30
N ARG A 98 6.33 -5.55 13.09
CA ARG A 98 6.30 -5.75 14.54
C ARG A 98 5.29 -4.84 15.24
N ALA A 99 5.20 -3.57 14.81
CA ALA A 99 4.21 -2.63 15.34
C ALA A 99 2.76 -3.06 15.02
N TYR A 100 2.51 -3.56 13.80
CA TYR A 100 1.22 -4.17 13.44
C TYR A 100 0.97 -5.44 14.26
N HIS A 101 1.91 -6.36 14.32
CA HIS A 101 1.78 -7.70 14.89
C HIS A 101 1.71 -7.71 16.44
N SER A 102 1.91 -6.58 17.10
CA SER A 102 1.79 -6.45 18.56
C SER A 102 0.35 -6.51 19.10
N GLY A 103 -0.65 -6.51 18.23
CA GLY A 103 -2.08 -6.61 18.57
C GLY A 103 -2.54 -8.05 18.83
N SER A 104 -3.71 -8.20 19.45
CA SER A 104 -4.36 -9.51 19.55
C SER A 104 -4.81 -10.04 18.18
N ALA A 105 -4.95 -11.35 18.01
CA ALA A 105 -5.38 -11.97 16.74
C ALA A 105 -6.67 -11.33 16.18
N LYS A 106 -7.68 -11.08 17.04
CA LYS A 106 -8.91 -10.40 16.67
C LYS A 106 -8.68 -8.98 16.14
N THR A 107 -7.74 -8.24 16.76
CA THR A 107 -7.37 -6.90 16.31
C THR A 107 -6.66 -6.96 14.95
N LEU A 108 -5.72 -7.87 14.78
CA LEU A 108 -4.99 -8.08 13.53
C LEU A 108 -5.94 -8.42 12.37
N LYS A 109 -6.92 -9.31 12.61
CA LYS A 109 -7.93 -9.64 11.61
C LYS A 109 -8.77 -8.43 11.21
N SER A 110 -9.17 -7.61 12.16
CA SER A 110 -9.94 -6.39 11.89
C SER A 110 -9.13 -5.36 11.09
N ILE A 111 -7.82 -5.23 11.38
CA ILE A 111 -6.91 -4.37 10.63
C ILE A 111 -6.76 -4.86 9.18
N GLN A 112 -6.59 -6.17 8.97
CA GLN A 112 -6.52 -6.76 7.63
C GLN A 112 -7.79 -6.49 6.83
N ILE A 113 -8.96 -6.72 7.41
CA ILE A 113 -10.26 -6.45 6.77
C ILE A 113 -10.36 -4.97 6.38
N SER A 114 -9.97 -4.05 7.26
CA SER A 114 -9.97 -2.62 6.99
C SER A 114 -9.04 -2.27 5.82
N LEU A 115 -7.85 -2.85 5.77
CA LEU A 115 -6.89 -2.63 4.69
C LEU A 115 -7.38 -3.21 3.36
N VAL A 116 -7.88 -4.46 3.37
CA VAL A 116 -8.45 -5.11 2.17
C VAL A 116 -9.60 -4.29 1.59
N SER A 117 -10.51 -3.80 2.43
CA SER A 117 -11.63 -2.95 1.98
C SER A 117 -11.16 -1.67 1.27
N ARG A 118 -10.04 -1.08 1.69
CA ARG A 118 -9.46 0.10 1.04
C ARG A 118 -8.78 -0.25 -0.28
N LEU A 119 -8.17 -1.43 -0.36
CA LEU A 119 -7.45 -1.93 -1.53
C LEU A 119 -8.37 -2.65 -2.53
N GLU A 120 -9.65 -2.87 -2.20
CA GLU A 120 -10.61 -3.64 -3.01
C GLU A 120 -10.65 -3.18 -4.48
N LYS A 121 -10.58 -1.87 -4.71
CA LYS A 121 -10.59 -1.31 -6.06
C LYS A 121 -9.40 -1.75 -6.91
N PHE A 122 -8.26 -2.04 -6.29
CA PHE A 122 -7.06 -2.53 -6.99
C PHE A 122 -7.15 -4.02 -7.38
N ASN A 123 -8.19 -4.74 -6.95
CA ASN A 123 -8.50 -6.09 -7.41
C ASN A 123 -9.21 -6.13 -8.77
N LEU A 124 -9.64 -4.99 -9.30
CA LEU A 124 -10.20 -4.94 -10.64
C LEU A 124 -9.09 -5.19 -11.66
N ASP A 125 -9.29 -6.15 -12.56
CA ASP A 125 -8.30 -6.55 -13.57
C ASP A 125 -7.75 -5.36 -14.37
N SER A 126 -8.63 -4.42 -14.73
CA SER A 126 -8.25 -3.21 -15.45
C SER A 126 -7.31 -2.31 -14.64
N LEU A 127 -7.57 -2.17 -13.33
CA LEU A 127 -6.74 -1.33 -12.46
C LEU A 127 -5.44 -2.05 -12.06
N ALA A 128 -5.51 -3.34 -11.81
CA ALA A 128 -4.34 -4.16 -11.58
C ALA A 128 -3.36 -4.07 -12.76
N GLY A 129 -3.88 -4.17 -14.00
CA GLY A 129 -3.07 -4.06 -15.22
C GLY A 129 -2.33 -2.73 -15.36
N ILE A 130 -3.01 -1.60 -15.14
CA ILE A 130 -2.38 -0.26 -15.28
C ILE A 130 -1.48 0.13 -14.11
N THR A 131 -1.55 -0.58 -12.98
CA THR A 131 -0.69 -0.33 -11.81
C THR A 131 0.42 -1.36 -11.64
N GLN A 132 0.53 -2.32 -12.56
CA GLN A 132 1.52 -3.38 -12.50
C GLN A 132 2.92 -2.92 -12.89
N ILE A 133 3.01 -2.02 -13.87
CA ILE A 133 4.27 -1.49 -14.39
C ILE A 133 4.20 0.04 -14.48
N ASP A 134 5.36 0.70 -14.37
CA ASP A 134 5.47 2.15 -14.59
C ASP A 134 5.71 2.43 -16.08
N GLU A 135 4.66 2.87 -16.78
CA GLU A 135 4.72 3.31 -18.18
C GLU A 135 4.80 4.84 -18.32
N MET A 136 4.65 5.57 -17.20
CA MET A 136 4.52 7.03 -17.24
C MET A 136 5.84 7.75 -17.12
N GLU A 137 6.86 7.13 -16.53
CA GLU A 137 8.18 7.74 -16.28
C GLU A 137 8.06 9.16 -15.72
N LEU A 138 7.28 9.32 -14.64
CA LEU A 138 6.95 10.63 -14.06
C LEU A 138 8.18 11.47 -13.75
N GLU A 139 9.31 10.83 -13.45
CA GLU A 139 10.60 11.48 -13.19
C GLU A 139 11.11 12.28 -14.41
N SER A 140 10.78 11.85 -15.63
CA SER A 140 11.23 12.50 -16.87
C SER A 140 10.37 13.68 -17.31
N ILE A 141 9.18 13.85 -16.72
CA ILE A 141 8.19 14.85 -17.19
C ILE A 141 8.69 16.30 -17.02
N GLY A 142 9.49 16.58 -15.98
CA GLY A 142 10.07 17.90 -15.74
C GLY A 142 11.27 18.25 -16.64
N GLU A 143 11.90 17.25 -17.25
CA GLU A 143 13.13 17.42 -18.06
C GLU A 143 12.85 17.70 -19.54
N LYS A 144 11.67 17.35 -20.02
CA LYS A 144 11.25 17.48 -21.42
C LYS A 144 9.98 18.30 -21.52
N LYS A 145 9.78 18.98 -22.67
CA LYS A 145 8.50 19.64 -22.97
C LYS A 145 7.42 18.58 -23.12
N THR A 146 6.68 18.32 -22.03
CA THR A 146 5.69 17.26 -21.94
C THR A 146 4.31 17.84 -21.66
N ALA A 147 3.27 17.31 -22.30
CA ALA A 147 1.87 17.58 -21.96
C ALA A 147 1.20 16.26 -21.54
N VAL A 148 0.67 16.22 -20.33
CA VAL A 148 -0.06 15.06 -19.78
C VAL A 148 -1.55 15.31 -19.88
N PHE A 149 -2.28 14.40 -20.54
CA PHE A 149 -3.73 14.45 -20.67
C PHE A 149 -4.36 13.34 -19.83
N ALA A 150 -5.01 13.70 -18.73
CA ALA A 150 -5.78 12.77 -17.91
C ALA A 150 -7.25 12.83 -18.32
N VAL A 151 -7.75 11.78 -18.98
CA VAL A 151 -9.17 11.68 -19.36
C VAL A 151 -9.94 11.06 -18.21
N ILE A 152 -10.89 11.79 -17.66
CA ILE A 152 -11.68 11.40 -16.48
C ILE A 152 -13.15 11.44 -16.88
N PRO A 153 -13.93 10.36 -16.62
CA PRO A 153 -15.37 10.37 -16.90
C PRO A 153 -16.09 11.33 -15.94
N ASP A 154 -16.97 12.19 -16.48
CA ASP A 154 -17.74 13.17 -15.70
C ASP A 154 -18.84 12.51 -14.83
N ASN A 155 -19.34 11.35 -15.27
CA ASN A 155 -20.46 10.66 -14.66
C ASN A 155 -20.05 9.60 -13.63
N ASP A 156 -18.75 9.30 -13.48
CA ASP A 156 -18.24 8.30 -12.53
C ASP A 156 -17.03 8.82 -11.77
N SER A 157 -17.22 9.04 -10.48
CA SER A 157 -16.15 9.48 -9.56
C SER A 157 -15.38 8.34 -8.89
N SER A 158 -15.72 7.08 -9.20
CA SER A 158 -15.18 5.90 -8.50
C SER A 158 -13.66 5.79 -8.56
N PHE A 159 -13.04 6.30 -9.63
CA PHE A 159 -11.60 6.24 -9.87
C PHE A 159 -10.89 7.59 -9.73
N ASN A 160 -11.57 8.64 -9.28
CA ASN A 160 -10.95 9.96 -9.08
C ASN A 160 -9.78 9.95 -8.09
N PHE A 161 -9.74 8.95 -7.20
CA PHE A 161 -8.63 8.77 -6.27
C PHE A 161 -7.31 8.48 -6.99
N ILE A 162 -7.32 7.75 -8.13
CA ILE A 162 -6.13 7.46 -8.94
C ILE A 162 -5.56 8.75 -9.51
N VAL A 163 -6.45 9.60 -10.05
CA VAL A 163 -6.07 10.90 -10.59
C VAL A 163 -5.48 11.78 -9.48
N GLY A 164 -6.08 11.76 -8.28
CA GLY A 164 -5.54 12.45 -7.11
C GLY A 164 -4.14 11.96 -6.71
N MET A 165 -3.91 10.64 -6.79
CA MET A 165 -2.59 10.04 -6.55
C MET A 165 -1.59 10.47 -7.62
N LEU A 166 -1.96 10.38 -8.90
CA LEU A 166 -1.14 10.80 -10.03
C LEU A 166 -0.68 12.27 -9.90
N TYR A 167 -1.62 13.19 -9.67
CA TYR A 167 -1.28 14.60 -9.49
C TYR A 167 -0.35 14.82 -8.31
N THR A 168 -0.57 14.14 -7.20
CA THR A 168 0.26 14.32 -6.02
C THR A 168 1.67 13.80 -6.26
N GLN A 169 1.83 12.64 -6.90
CA GLN A 169 3.14 12.09 -7.26
C GLN A 169 3.86 12.99 -8.28
N LEU A 170 3.15 13.41 -9.33
CA LEU A 170 3.71 14.29 -10.36
C LEU A 170 4.27 15.58 -9.76
N PHE A 171 3.46 16.26 -8.93
CA PHE A 171 3.93 17.51 -8.30
C PHE A 171 5.08 17.29 -7.31
N GLN A 172 5.11 16.15 -6.62
CA GLN A 172 6.24 15.83 -5.78
C GLN A 172 7.53 15.64 -6.57
N GLN A 173 7.48 14.95 -7.71
CA GLN A 173 8.64 14.78 -8.57
C GLN A 173 9.11 16.12 -9.16
N LEU A 174 8.19 17.03 -9.49
CA LEU A 174 8.53 18.34 -10.05
C LEU A 174 9.12 19.32 -9.04
N TYR A 175 8.88 19.14 -7.72
CA TYR A 175 9.37 20.04 -6.66
C TYR A 175 10.69 19.57 -6.02
N TYR A 176 11.16 18.37 -6.31
CA TYR A 176 12.39 17.80 -5.78
C TYR A 176 13.39 17.47 -6.89
#